data_a1d53f4398fa654c29933cb78185dfdc
#
_entry.id   a1d53f4398fa654c29933cb78185dfdc
#
_cell.length_a   1.000
_cell.length_b   1.000
_cell.length_c   1.000
_cell.angle_alpha   90.00
_cell.angle_beta   90.00
_cell.angle_gamma   90.00
#
_symmetry.space_group_name_H-M   'P 1'
#
loop_
_entity.id
_entity.type
_entity.pdbx_description
1 polymer ?
#
loop_
_entity_poly.entity_id
_entity_poly.type
_entity_poly.pdbx_seq_one_letter_code
_entity_poly.pdbx_strand_id
1 'polypeptide(L)'
;MAAPRPHDLLFTHRPDAFTVDGARPGWLDPRAPLVVRRDTTAPGIVPVGARGLQRNERCKGTIDAGDVASIVTPRMLAQRVHTAAGDLPCIAALRALAPRLDALDVDWGPAGGAGYWLACGLPVLRPASDLDLLVRLPRRPFDSLLAALSALQDGQPCRIDIQVDTGAGGFALGEYARGGRVLLKTDAGPRLVDDPWEAA
;
A
#
# COMPACT_ATOMS: atom_id res chain seq x y z
N MET A 1 19.02 -1.65 -8.32
CA MET A 1 17.82 -1.49 -7.45
C MET A 1 16.89 -2.68 -7.64
N ALA A 2 16.21 -3.14 -6.59
CA ALA A 2 15.13 -4.10 -6.75
C ALA A 2 13.99 -3.48 -7.58
N ALA A 3 13.25 -4.32 -8.34
CA ALA A 3 12.10 -3.85 -9.11
C ALA A 3 11.01 -3.30 -8.17
N PRO A 4 10.38 -2.16 -8.50
CA PRO A 4 9.26 -1.63 -7.73
C PRO A 4 8.09 -2.63 -7.66
N ARG A 5 7.46 -2.72 -6.50
CA ARG A 5 6.30 -3.60 -6.27
C ARG A 5 5.07 -2.77 -5.91
N PRO A 6 3.86 -3.29 -6.13
CA PRO A 6 2.63 -2.61 -5.70
C PRO A 6 2.71 -2.10 -4.26
N HIS A 7 2.21 -0.88 -4.04
CA HIS A 7 2.27 -0.10 -2.80
C HIS A 7 3.64 0.53 -2.45
N ASP A 8 4.71 0.25 -3.17
CA ASP A 8 5.95 1.02 -3.02
C ASP A 8 5.72 2.47 -3.45
N LEU A 9 6.44 3.39 -2.83
CA LEU A 9 6.39 4.81 -3.14
C LEU A 9 7.66 5.21 -3.88
N LEU A 10 7.50 5.83 -5.05
CA LEU A 10 8.60 6.22 -5.93
C LEU A 10 8.79 7.73 -5.90
N PHE A 11 10.01 8.17 -5.66
CA PHE A 11 10.45 9.53 -5.92
C PHE A 11 11.18 9.57 -7.25
N THR A 12 11.00 10.63 -8.02
CA THR A 12 11.52 10.75 -9.38
C THR A 12 12.69 11.72 -9.46
N HIS A 13 13.62 11.48 -10.40
CA HIS A 13 14.71 12.41 -10.70
C HIS A 13 14.21 13.72 -11.32
N ARG A 14 13.12 13.65 -12.09
CA ARG A 14 12.57 14.77 -12.85
C ARG A 14 11.10 14.99 -12.49
N PRO A 15 10.67 16.25 -12.29
CA PRO A 15 9.29 16.59 -11.96
C PRO A 15 8.27 16.20 -13.04
N ASP A 16 8.70 16.08 -14.29
CA ASP A 16 7.90 15.77 -15.47
C ASP A 16 7.93 14.27 -15.87
N ALA A 17 8.67 13.43 -15.15
CA ALA A 17 8.82 12.00 -15.44
C ALA A 17 7.47 11.23 -15.43
N PHE A 18 6.48 11.72 -14.68
CA PHE A 18 5.17 11.07 -14.59
C PHE A 18 4.30 11.40 -15.80
N THR A 19 4.03 10.39 -16.64
CA THR A 19 3.08 10.45 -17.75
C THR A 19 1.69 10.09 -17.24
N VAL A 20 0.80 11.08 -17.18
CA VAL A 20 -0.58 10.92 -16.68
C VAL A 20 -1.46 10.34 -17.79
N ASP A 21 -2.34 9.40 -17.43
CA ASP A 21 -3.41 8.95 -18.33
C ASP A 21 -4.48 10.06 -18.45
N GLY A 22 -4.49 10.77 -19.57
CA GLY A 22 -5.39 11.90 -19.80
C GLY A 22 -4.81 13.26 -19.43
N ALA A 23 -5.67 14.20 -19.03
CA ALA A 23 -5.23 15.55 -18.69
C ALA A 23 -4.47 15.59 -17.36
N ARG A 24 -3.34 16.31 -17.34
CA ARG A 24 -2.55 16.52 -16.13
C ARG A 24 -3.31 17.40 -15.13
N PRO A 25 -3.60 16.91 -13.91
CA PRO A 25 -4.35 17.69 -12.92
C PRO A 25 -3.52 18.83 -12.34
N GLY A 26 -4.16 19.97 -12.05
CA GLY A 26 -3.48 21.12 -11.46
C GLY A 26 -3.04 20.94 -10.00
N TRP A 27 -3.60 19.95 -9.29
CA TRP A 27 -3.22 19.64 -7.91
C TRP A 27 -1.97 18.74 -7.80
N LEU A 28 -1.44 18.25 -8.91
CA LEU A 28 -0.30 17.33 -8.92
C LEU A 28 0.97 18.05 -8.43
N ASP A 29 1.45 17.67 -7.25
CA ASP A 29 2.76 18.13 -6.75
C ASP A 29 3.86 17.19 -7.31
N PRO A 30 4.77 17.71 -8.14
CA PRO A 30 5.83 16.90 -8.74
C PRO A 30 6.89 16.40 -7.73
N ARG A 31 6.89 16.93 -6.51
CA ARG A 31 7.79 16.48 -5.43
C ARG A 31 7.19 15.37 -4.58
N ALA A 32 5.90 15.14 -4.72
CA ALA A 32 5.20 14.08 -4.00
C ALA A 32 5.51 12.71 -4.61
N PRO A 33 5.60 11.64 -3.80
CA PRO A 33 5.89 10.31 -4.33
C PRO A 33 4.72 9.76 -5.14
N LEU A 34 5.05 8.94 -6.13
CA LEU A 34 4.09 8.16 -6.89
C LEU A 34 3.91 6.78 -6.24
N VAL A 35 2.69 6.28 -6.23
CA VAL A 35 2.35 4.97 -5.66
C VAL A 35 2.38 3.92 -6.77
N VAL A 36 3.19 2.87 -6.64
CA VAL A 36 3.18 1.75 -7.59
C VAL A 36 1.83 1.04 -7.54
N ARG A 37 1.25 0.85 -8.71
CA ARG A 37 -0.04 0.20 -8.90
C ARG A 37 0.12 -1.18 -9.52
N ARG A 38 -0.92 -1.99 -9.43
CA ARG A 38 -1.06 -3.19 -10.25
C ARG A 38 -1.62 -2.79 -11.60
N ASP A 39 -0.89 -3.11 -12.65
CA ASP A 39 -1.30 -2.95 -14.05
C ASP A 39 -0.31 -3.70 -14.95
N THR A 40 -0.71 -4.02 -16.17
CA THR A 40 0.17 -4.60 -17.19
C THR A 40 0.80 -3.48 -18.00
N THR A 41 2.12 -3.42 -18.05
CA THR A 41 2.88 -2.41 -18.80
C THR A 41 4.00 -3.05 -19.61
N ALA A 42 4.56 -2.29 -20.55
CA ALA A 42 5.75 -2.72 -21.29
C ALA A 42 6.97 -2.83 -20.35
N PRO A 43 7.97 -3.67 -20.70
CA PRO A 43 9.23 -3.74 -19.96
C PRO A 43 9.87 -2.36 -19.79
N GLY A 44 10.34 -2.07 -18.56
CA GLY A 44 10.95 -0.78 -18.23
C GLY A 44 9.95 0.33 -17.87
N ILE A 45 8.65 0.09 -17.99
CA ILE A 45 7.59 1.03 -17.62
C ILE A 45 6.92 0.57 -16.32
N VAL A 46 6.80 1.47 -15.37
CA VAL A 46 6.19 1.20 -14.05
C VAL A 46 4.83 1.88 -13.98
N PRO A 47 3.75 1.12 -13.71
CA PRO A 47 2.43 1.69 -13.53
C PRO A 47 2.33 2.35 -12.17
N VAL A 48 1.94 3.63 -12.13
CA VAL A 48 1.90 4.42 -10.91
C VAL A 48 0.61 5.24 -10.81
N GLY A 49 0.33 5.70 -9.60
CA GLY A 49 -0.71 6.68 -9.34
C GLY A 49 -0.16 7.83 -8.50
N ALA A 50 -0.65 9.02 -8.76
CA ALA A 50 -0.44 10.18 -7.91
C ALA A 50 -1.70 10.46 -7.08
N ARG A 51 -1.50 11.09 -5.92
CA ARG A 51 -2.58 11.60 -5.08
C ARG A 51 -2.28 13.03 -4.64
N GLY A 52 -3.32 13.82 -4.53
CA GLY A 52 -3.27 15.13 -3.90
C GLY A 52 -3.71 15.09 -2.44
N LEU A 53 -4.03 16.25 -1.89
CA LEU A 53 -4.45 16.41 -0.49
C LEU A 53 -5.89 15.93 -0.25
N GLN A 54 -6.74 16.01 -1.27
CA GLN A 54 -8.14 15.59 -1.16
C GLN A 54 -8.29 14.10 -1.50
N ARG A 55 -9.33 13.45 -0.96
CA ARG A 55 -9.58 12.01 -1.18
C ARG A 55 -9.85 11.65 -2.64
N ASN A 56 -10.49 12.54 -3.38
CA ASN A 56 -10.83 12.40 -4.79
C ASN A 56 -9.71 12.84 -5.74
N GLU A 57 -8.66 13.51 -5.24
CA GLU A 57 -7.50 13.91 -6.03
C GLU A 57 -6.58 12.72 -6.27
N ARG A 58 -6.90 11.97 -7.29
CA ARG A 58 -6.14 10.78 -7.73
C ARG A 58 -6.09 10.74 -9.24
N CYS A 59 -4.92 10.46 -9.77
CA CYS A 59 -4.75 10.13 -11.18
C CYS A 59 -3.80 8.94 -11.32
N LYS A 60 -3.90 8.25 -12.44
CA LYS A 60 -3.06 7.13 -12.81
C LYS A 60 -2.22 7.48 -14.03
N GLY A 61 -1.19 6.69 -14.27
CA GLY A 61 -0.30 6.81 -15.40
C GLY A 61 0.93 5.95 -15.20
N THR A 62 2.01 6.33 -15.84
CA THR A 62 3.25 5.54 -15.88
C THR A 62 4.49 6.39 -15.68
N ILE A 63 5.58 5.74 -15.33
CA ILE A 63 6.93 6.32 -15.27
C ILE A 63 7.92 5.34 -15.89
N ASP A 64 8.95 5.84 -16.56
CA ASP A 64 10.10 5.03 -16.94
C ASP A 64 10.87 4.59 -15.68
N ALA A 65 11.26 3.32 -15.61
CA ALA A 65 12.03 2.80 -14.48
C ALA A 65 13.37 3.53 -14.29
N GLY A 66 13.95 4.07 -15.36
CA GLY A 66 15.16 4.88 -15.33
C GLY A 66 14.98 6.25 -14.67
N ASP A 67 13.75 6.75 -14.58
CA ASP A 67 13.45 8.03 -13.90
C ASP A 67 13.21 7.88 -12.39
N VAL A 68 13.27 6.66 -11.84
CA VAL A 68 13.10 6.40 -10.40
C VAL A 68 14.36 6.80 -9.65
N ALA A 69 14.27 7.85 -8.83
CA ALA A 69 15.35 8.33 -7.97
C ALA A 69 15.51 7.46 -6.71
N SER A 70 14.40 7.13 -6.06
CA SER A 70 14.39 6.27 -4.88
C SER A 70 13.06 5.56 -4.69
N ILE A 71 13.13 4.42 -4.00
CA ILE A 71 11.97 3.60 -3.65
C ILE A 71 11.85 3.57 -2.13
N VAL A 72 10.67 3.91 -1.62
CA VAL A 72 10.32 3.76 -0.21
C VAL A 72 9.25 2.68 -0.10
N THR A 73 9.63 1.54 0.47
CA THR A 73 8.73 0.39 0.62
C THR A 73 7.88 0.50 1.89
N PRO A 74 6.72 -0.17 1.98
CA PRO A 74 5.96 -0.27 3.21
C PRO A 74 6.80 -0.79 4.39
N ARG A 75 7.69 -1.76 4.18
CA ARG A 75 8.63 -2.26 5.20
C ARG A 75 9.55 -1.17 5.74
N MET A 76 10.10 -0.32 4.87
CA MET A 76 10.92 0.83 5.30
C MET A 76 10.12 1.84 6.11
N LEU A 77 8.82 2.01 5.79
CA LEU A 77 7.93 2.88 6.55
C LEU A 77 7.58 2.30 7.91
N ALA A 78 7.44 0.98 8.04
CA ALA A 78 7.25 0.31 9.33
C ALA A 78 8.36 0.67 10.33
N GLN A 79 9.60 0.76 9.88
CA GLN A 79 10.76 1.14 10.71
C GLN A 79 10.68 2.60 11.22
N ARG A 80 9.89 3.47 10.57
CA ARG A 80 9.72 4.88 10.94
C ARG A 80 8.54 5.12 11.89
N VAL A 81 7.72 4.09 12.16
CA VAL A 81 6.49 4.23 12.95
C VAL A 81 6.77 4.74 14.37
N HIS A 82 7.87 4.29 14.99
CA HIS A 82 8.23 4.68 16.36
C HIS A 82 8.56 6.18 16.51
N THR A 83 8.95 6.83 15.42
CA THR A 83 9.25 8.28 15.41
C THR A 83 8.09 9.11 14.84
N ALA A 84 6.99 8.46 14.43
CA ALA A 84 5.84 9.14 13.88
C ALA A 84 5.15 9.97 14.97
N ALA A 85 5.18 11.30 14.84
CA ALA A 85 4.44 12.22 15.70
C ALA A 85 3.03 12.43 15.15
N GLY A 86 2.04 12.62 16.03
CA GLY A 86 0.67 12.93 15.65
C GLY A 86 -0.36 12.16 16.46
N ASP A 87 -1.54 12.78 16.66
CA ASP A 87 -2.60 12.26 17.53
C ASP A 87 -3.81 11.75 16.74
N LEU A 88 -3.69 11.63 15.41
CA LEU A 88 -4.77 11.08 14.61
C LEU A 88 -5.03 9.61 14.97
N PRO A 89 -6.30 9.16 15.01
CA PRO A 89 -6.66 7.79 15.38
C PRO A 89 -5.91 6.72 14.60
N CYS A 90 -5.71 6.90 13.28
CA CYS A 90 -4.97 5.96 12.44
C CYS A 90 -3.47 5.90 12.79
N ILE A 91 -2.86 7.00 13.25
CA ILE A 91 -1.46 7.03 13.69
C ILE A 91 -1.31 6.41 15.08
N ALA A 92 -2.26 6.67 15.99
CA ALA A 92 -2.29 6.01 17.29
C ALA A 92 -2.44 4.49 17.15
N ALA A 93 -3.36 4.03 16.27
CA ALA A 93 -3.53 2.62 15.95
C ALA A 93 -2.25 2.02 15.36
N LEU A 94 -1.61 2.70 14.39
CA LEU A 94 -0.39 2.23 13.77
C LEU A 94 0.73 2.03 14.79
N ARG A 95 0.94 2.99 15.71
CA ARG A 95 1.94 2.85 16.79
C ARG A 95 1.65 1.69 17.74
N ALA A 96 0.37 1.48 18.07
CA ALA A 96 -0.04 0.37 18.96
C ALA A 96 0.09 -1.00 18.30
N LEU A 97 -0.12 -1.07 16.98
CA LEU A 97 -0.07 -2.32 16.22
C LEU A 97 1.34 -2.73 15.79
N ALA A 98 2.26 -1.77 15.58
CA ALA A 98 3.60 -2.03 15.07
C ALA A 98 4.36 -3.11 15.88
N PRO A 99 4.45 -3.07 17.22
CA PRO A 99 5.14 -4.12 17.98
C PRO A 99 4.49 -5.50 17.83
N ARG A 100 3.16 -5.54 17.67
CA ARG A 100 2.41 -6.80 17.49
C ARG A 100 2.67 -7.39 16.10
N LEU A 101 2.73 -6.55 15.08
CA LEU A 101 3.06 -6.96 13.71
C LEU A 101 4.52 -7.41 13.60
N ASP A 102 5.45 -6.71 14.26
CA ASP A 102 6.86 -7.10 14.31
C ASP A 102 7.04 -8.46 14.98
N ALA A 103 6.27 -8.77 16.04
CA ALA A 103 6.31 -10.06 16.72
C ALA A 103 5.79 -11.24 15.86
N LEU A 104 5.04 -10.97 14.79
CA LEU A 104 4.59 -12.02 13.86
C LEU A 104 5.64 -12.40 12.81
N ASP A 105 6.77 -11.69 12.76
CA ASP A 105 7.91 -11.92 11.84
C ASP A 105 7.46 -11.98 10.36
N VAL A 106 6.57 -11.07 9.96
CA VAL A 106 6.08 -10.93 8.59
C VAL A 106 6.64 -9.69 7.91
N ASP A 107 6.70 -9.69 6.57
CA ASP A 107 7.00 -8.48 5.79
C ASP A 107 5.74 -7.61 5.74
N TRP A 108 5.69 -6.59 6.59
CA TRP A 108 4.56 -5.69 6.72
C TRP A 108 4.96 -4.21 6.64
N GLY A 109 3.98 -3.36 6.42
CA GLY A 109 4.15 -1.92 6.58
C GLY A 109 2.88 -1.13 6.27
N PRO A 110 2.83 0.14 6.70
CA PRO A 110 1.73 1.03 6.39
C PRO A 110 1.69 1.37 4.90
N ALA A 111 0.49 1.37 4.35
CA ALA A 111 0.18 1.74 2.99
C ALA A 111 -0.82 2.92 2.97
N GLY A 112 -1.46 3.16 1.84
CA GLY A 112 -2.52 4.16 1.70
C GLY A 112 -2.14 5.55 2.22
N GLY A 113 -3.03 6.16 2.99
CA GLY A 113 -2.85 7.50 3.54
C GLY A 113 -1.72 7.59 4.56
N ALA A 114 -1.65 6.63 5.49
CA ALA A 114 -0.64 6.63 6.55
C ALA A 114 0.76 6.40 5.99
N GLY A 115 0.92 5.44 5.06
CA GLY A 115 2.19 5.20 4.39
C GLY A 115 2.67 6.42 3.60
N TYR A 116 1.78 7.06 2.86
CA TYR A 116 2.08 8.26 2.09
C TYR A 116 2.53 9.43 2.99
N TRP A 117 1.80 9.68 4.07
CA TRP A 117 2.14 10.70 5.04
C TRP A 117 3.52 10.45 5.69
N LEU A 118 3.81 9.21 6.09
CA LEU A 118 5.12 8.84 6.66
C LEU A 118 6.27 9.03 5.67
N ALA A 119 6.01 8.88 4.37
CA ALA A 119 7.03 9.00 3.34
C ALA A 119 7.38 10.46 3.01
N CYS A 120 6.40 11.36 3.00
CA CYS A 120 6.58 12.72 2.47
C CYS A 120 6.06 13.85 3.37
N GLY A 121 5.38 13.56 4.49
CA GLY A 121 4.86 14.56 5.43
C GLY A 121 3.65 15.35 4.94
N LEU A 122 3.14 15.09 3.74
CA LEU A 122 1.97 15.81 3.21
C LEU A 122 0.72 15.53 4.04
N PRO A 123 -0.11 16.55 4.37
CA PRO A 123 -1.24 16.44 5.29
C PRO A 123 -2.46 15.77 4.64
N VAL A 124 -2.30 14.53 4.22
CA VAL A 124 -3.33 13.73 3.53
C VAL A 124 -4.25 12.97 4.49
N LEU A 125 -3.89 12.92 5.79
CA LEU A 125 -4.66 12.25 6.82
C LEU A 125 -5.73 13.16 7.42
N ARG A 126 -6.84 12.57 7.82
CA ARG A 126 -8.00 13.19 8.47
C ARG A 126 -8.34 12.42 9.75
N PRO A 127 -9.11 12.98 10.69
CA PRO A 127 -9.58 12.25 11.88
C PRO A 127 -10.34 10.95 11.55
N ALA A 128 -11.06 10.93 10.42
CA ALA A 128 -11.79 9.76 9.94
C ALA A 128 -11.01 8.91 8.93
N SER A 129 -9.68 9.05 8.86
CA SER A 129 -8.86 8.21 7.98
C SER A 129 -8.76 6.79 8.51
N ASP A 130 -8.94 5.82 7.60
CA ASP A 130 -8.64 4.42 7.84
C ASP A 130 -7.12 4.22 7.94
N LEU A 131 -6.69 3.11 8.53
CA LEU A 131 -5.31 2.64 8.49
C LEU A 131 -5.20 1.47 7.51
N ASP A 132 -4.55 1.71 6.38
CA ASP A 132 -4.21 0.68 5.41
C ASP A 132 -2.86 0.04 5.80
N LEU A 133 -2.84 -1.28 5.93
CA LEU A 133 -1.63 -2.08 6.17
C LEU A 133 -1.44 -3.06 5.00
N LEU A 134 -0.20 -3.24 4.58
CA LEU A 134 0.21 -4.28 3.65
C LEU A 134 0.98 -5.35 4.40
N VAL A 135 0.64 -6.62 4.15
CA VAL A 135 1.40 -7.79 4.62
C VAL A 135 1.73 -8.64 3.40
N ARG A 136 3.02 -8.94 3.19
CA ARG A 136 3.47 -9.76 2.06
C ARG A 136 3.64 -11.20 2.50
N LEU A 137 2.84 -12.08 1.94
CA LEU A 137 2.82 -13.52 2.20
C LEU A 137 2.87 -14.28 0.87
N PRO A 138 4.06 -14.44 0.26
CA PRO A 138 4.19 -15.08 -1.07
C PRO A 138 3.86 -16.57 -1.06
N ARG A 139 3.73 -17.18 0.12
CA ARG A 139 3.28 -18.56 0.31
C ARG A 139 2.11 -18.55 1.30
N ARG A 140 1.17 -19.46 1.12
CA ARG A 140 0.07 -19.63 2.07
C ARG A 140 0.62 -19.90 3.48
N PRO A 141 0.31 -19.05 4.44
CA PRO A 141 0.76 -19.22 5.82
C PRO A 141 -0.15 -20.23 6.55
N PHE A 142 0.24 -20.57 7.78
CA PHE A 142 -0.67 -21.28 8.68
C PHE A 142 -1.89 -20.43 9.02
N ASP A 143 -3.05 -21.06 9.19
CA ASP A 143 -4.31 -20.39 9.52
C ASP A 143 -4.21 -19.58 10.84
N SER A 144 -3.38 -20.02 11.77
CA SER A 144 -3.09 -19.29 13.02
C SER A 144 -2.49 -17.89 12.78
N LEU A 145 -1.64 -17.72 11.77
CA LEU A 145 -1.11 -16.40 11.42
C LEU A 145 -2.20 -15.50 10.82
N LEU A 146 -3.06 -16.05 9.94
CA LEU A 146 -4.18 -15.29 9.37
C LEU A 146 -5.17 -14.87 10.46
N ALA A 147 -5.45 -15.75 11.41
CA ALA A 147 -6.30 -15.45 12.57
C ALA A 147 -5.67 -14.36 13.46
N ALA A 148 -4.36 -14.43 13.72
CA ALA A 148 -3.64 -13.41 14.49
C ALA A 148 -3.67 -12.05 13.79
N LEU A 149 -3.45 -12.00 12.47
CA LEU A 149 -3.56 -10.77 11.68
C LEU A 149 -4.98 -10.21 11.68
N SER A 150 -6.00 -11.07 11.58
CA SER A 150 -7.41 -10.65 11.61
C SER A 150 -7.76 -10.02 12.96
N ALA A 151 -7.31 -10.60 14.07
CA ALA A 151 -7.54 -10.09 15.42
C ALA A 151 -6.87 -8.73 15.70
N LEU A 152 -5.92 -8.29 14.88
CA LEU A 152 -5.35 -6.94 14.98
C LEU A 152 -6.33 -5.84 14.59
N GLN A 153 -7.39 -6.16 13.84
CA GLN A 153 -8.37 -5.19 13.37
C GLN A 153 -9.40 -4.81 14.44
N ASP A 154 -9.54 -5.64 15.48
CA ASP A 154 -10.56 -5.47 16.52
C ASP A 154 -10.17 -4.42 17.56
N GLY A 155 -11.16 -3.64 18.02
CA GLY A 155 -11.01 -2.69 19.13
C GLY A 155 -10.10 -1.49 18.81
N GLN A 156 -9.82 -1.19 17.56
CA GLN A 156 -8.96 -0.07 17.17
C GLN A 156 -9.71 1.26 17.12
N PRO A 157 -9.02 2.40 17.33
CA PRO A 157 -9.64 3.72 17.28
C PRO A 157 -10.03 4.19 15.87
N CYS A 158 -9.66 3.45 14.84
CA CYS A 158 -10.08 3.65 13.45
C CYS A 158 -10.26 2.30 12.76
N ARG A 159 -10.87 2.30 11.58
CA ARG A 159 -10.93 1.09 10.74
C ARG A 159 -9.53 0.70 10.28
N ILE A 160 -9.20 -0.59 10.43
CA ILE A 160 -7.96 -1.17 9.92
C ILE A 160 -8.29 -1.99 8.67
N ASP A 161 -7.56 -1.76 7.59
CA ASP A 161 -7.68 -2.50 6.34
C ASP A 161 -6.36 -3.20 6.01
N ILE A 162 -6.30 -4.51 6.25
CA ILE A 162 -5.10 -5.31 5.98
C ILE A 162 -5.23 -5.92 4.58
N GLN A 163 -4.31 -5.54 3.70
CA GLN A 163 -4.12 -6.16 2.40
C GLN A 163 -3.00 -7.20 2.48
N VAL A 164 -3.29 -8.40 2.00
CA VAL A 164 -2.30 -9.47 1.83
C VAL A 164 -1.85 -9.50 0.39
N ASP A 165 -0.53 -9.42 0.17
CA ASP A 165 0.11 -9.55 -1.14
C ASP A 165 0.74 -10.94 -1.26
N THR A 166 0.24 -11.76 -2.18
CA THR A 166 0.73 -13.12 -2.45
C THR A 166 1.87 -13.16 -3.48
N GLY A 167 2.21 -12.01 -4.07
CA GLY A 167 3.09 -11.94 -5.23
C GLY A 167 2.32 -12.03 -6.56
N ALA A 168 1.37 -12.92 -6.68
CA ALA A 168 0.48 -13.03 -7.84
C ALA A 168 -0.64 -11.97 -7.82
N GLY A 169 -0.99 -11.47 -6.64
CA GLY A 169 -2.04 -10.48 -6.48
C GLY A 169 -2.17 -10.02 -5.03
N GLY A 170 -3.09 -9.10 -4.79
CA GLY A 170 -3.42 -8.60 -3.46
C GLY A 170 -4.90 -8.76 -3.14
N PHE A 171 -5.24 -9.15 -1.93
CA PHE A 171 -6.62 -9.29 -1.45
C PHE A 171 -6.80 -8.67 -0.07
N ALA A 172 -8.04 -8.34 0.30
CA ALA A 172 -8.37 -7.83 1.62
C ALA A 172 -8.52 -9.00 2.62
N LEU A 173 -7.74 -8.99 3.70
CA LEU A 173 -7.79 -10.04 4.74
C LEU A 173 -9.19 -10.19 5.35
N GLY A 174 -9.89 -9.07 5.59
CA GLY A 174 -11.25 -9.08 6.12
C GLY A 174 -12.28 -9.70 5.16
N GLU A 175 -12.04 -9.71 3.84
CA GLU A 175 -12.85 -10.44 2.88
C GLU A 175 -12.57 -11.95 2.98
N TYR A 176 -11.31 -12.33 2.99
CA TYR A 176 -10.87 -13.71 3.14
C TYR A 176 -11.41 -14.37 4.43
N ALA A 177 -11.34 -13.64 5.55
CA ALA A 177 -11.81 -14.15 6.85
C ALA A 177 -13.33 -14.43 6.92
N ARG A 178 -14.14 -13.83 6.04
CA ARG A 178 -15.58 -14.12 5.93
C ARG A 178 -15.87 -15.44 5.22
N GLY A 179 -14.87 -16.04 4.60
CA GLY A 179 -15.00 -17.26 3.80
C GLY A 179 -15.57 -17.03 2.40
N GLY A 180 -15.53 -18.07 1.58
CA GLY A 180 -15.96 -18.03 0.19
C GLY A 180 -14.89 -17.50 -0.75
N ARG A 181 -15.32 -17.09 -1.95
CA ARG A 181 -14.41 -16.57 -2.98
C ARG A 181 -13.95 -15.17 -2.64
N VAL A 182 -12.70 -14.86 -2.99
CA VAL A 182 -12.00 -13.62 -2.66
C VAL A 182 -11.65 -12.86 -3.94
N LEU A 183 -11.77 -11.53 -3.91
CA LEU A 183 -11.35 -10.67 -5.00
C LEU A 183 -9.84 -10.47 -4.96
N LEU A 184 -9.11 -11.24 -5.77
CA LEU A 184 -7.67 -11.09 -5.98
C LEU A 184 -7.41 -10.00 -7.03
N LYS A 185 -6.77 -8.91 -6.63
CA LYS A 185 -6.33 -7.82 -7.51
C LYS A 185 -4.99 -8.20 -8.12
N THR A 186 -4.98 -8.58 -9.40
CA THR A 186 -3.76 -8.92 -10.15
C THR A 186 -3.34 -7.79 -11.08
N ASP A 187 -2.16 -7.89 -11.70
CA ASP A 187 -1.71 -6.91 -12.69
C ASP A 187 -2.56 -6.94 -13.98
N ALA A 188 -3.16 -8.10 -14.30
CA ALA A 188 -4.11 -8.24 -15.39
C ALA A 188 -5.56 -7.86 -15.04
N GLY A 189 -5.78 -7.30 -13.83
CA GLY A 189 -7.09 -6.91 -13.33
C GLY A 189 -7.61 -7.81 -12.19
N PRO A 190 -8.78 -7.49 -11.62
CA PRO A 190 -9.35 -8.24 -10.51
C PRO A 190 -9.93 -9.59 -10.97
N ARG A 191 -9.69 -10.64 -10.20
CA ARG A 191 -10.20 -12.00 -10.41
C ARG A 191 -10.83 -12.53 -9.12
N LEU A 192 -11.96 -13.22 -9.24
CA LEU A 192 -12.59 -13.88 -8.10
C LEU A 192 -12.04 -15.31 -8.02
N VAL A 193 -11.39 -15.65 -6.90
CA VAL A 193 -10.65 -16.91 -6.69
C VAL A 193 -11.08 -17.60 -5.40
N ASP A 194 -10.96 -18.92 -5.35
CA ASP A 194 -11.23 -19.71 -4.15
C ASP A 194 -10.00 -19.72 -3.22
N ASP A 195 -8.79 -19.84 -3.78
CA ASP A 195 -7.53 -19.70 -3.06
C ASP A 195 -6.63 -18.63 -3.71
N PRO A 196 -6.32 -17.52 -3.01
CA PRO A 196 -5.49 -16.45 -3.54
C PRO A 196 -4.00 -16.79 -3.70
N TRP A 197 -3.53 -17.92 -3.13
CA TRP A 197 -2.15 -18.38 -3.29
C TRP A 197 -1.99 -19.39 -4.42
N GLU A 198 -3.05 -20.07 -4.84
CA GLU A 198 -3.05 -21.01 -5.97
C GLU A 198 -3.31 -20.33 -7.33
N ALA A 199 -3.63 -19.05 -7.33
CA ALA A 199 -3.98 -18.28 -8.53
C ALA A 199 -2.76 -17.77 -9.33
N ALA A 200 -1.55 -18.24 -9.03
CA ALA A 200 -0.30 -17.86 -9.69
C ALA A 200 -0.14 -18.52 -11.06
#